data_fafe40022c4cdc377c08fb7459b864da
#
_entry.id   fafe40022c4cdc377c08fb7459b864da
#
_cell.length_a   1.000
_cell.length_b   1.000
_cell.length_c   1.000
_cell.angle_alpha   90.00
_cell.angle_beta   90.00
_cell.angle_gamma   90.00
#
_symmetry.space_group_name_H-M   'P 1'
#
loop_
_entity.id
_entity.type
_entity.pdbx_description
1 polymer ?
#
loop_
_entity_poly.entity_id
_entity_poly.type
_entity_poly.pdbx_seq_one_letter_code
_entity_poly.pdbx_strand_id
1 'polypeptide(L)'
;MVSCFLGVMMGILVAEPGAAHETGPDDHPAPVLANSHAPIGVMADHMHKKGEWMLSYRWMHMDAGGLRHNATRVSELDGLTGAYDGPGGSDGYRILPEAMNGDMHMFGGMYAPTDRVTLMVMGSYVSKQMRLQTYAGMMGAAPLDTFQTEADGFGDSSISALVKLLNDGGHHAHTTVGISLPTGSIRKEDQVLMPDGSVHDRQLPYGMQLGSGTEDLLLGLTYYGLATSGWNWGAQYRSVIRLGKNSQDYALGDIHAVTGWVSYGWEPWISTSLRIEGKAQKRIAGRSAFISGSVPTADPDNYGGDQLIGYTGLNLAGQSGVLRGHRLAVELGIPLVRDLNGLQLQQRYSLNVGYQYSF
;
A
#
# COMPACT_ATOMS: atom_id res chain seq x y z
N MET A 1 -0.79 -24.73 -6.74
CA MET A 1 0.17 -24.56 -7.85
C MET A 1 1.00 -23.31 -7.60
N VAL A 2 1.90 -23.34 -6.64
CA VAL A 2 2.76 -22.20 -6.22
C VAL A 2 4.21 -22.68 -6.33
N SER A 3 4.67 -22.97 -7.53
CA SER A 3 6.05 -23.46 -7.71
C SER A 3 6.69 -23.03 -9.03
N CYS A 4 6.45 -21.80 -9.50
CA CYS A 4 7.03 -21.35 -10.79
C CYS A 4 7.35 -19.86 -10.89
N PHE A 5 7.70 -19.14 -9.82
CA PHE A 5 8.06 -17.71 -9.91
C PHE A 5 9.42 -17.34 -9.27
N LEU A 6 10.31 -18.32 -9.05
CA LEU A 6 11.65 -18.03 -8.48
C LEU A 6 12.79 -18.27 -9.48
N GLY A 7 12.57 -18.13 -10.76
CA GLY A 7 13.54 -18.55 -11.78
C GLY A 7 13.92 -17.54 -12.84
N VAL A 8 13.67 -16.24 -12.70
CA VAL A 8 14.13 -15.26 -13.68
C VAL A 8 14.52 -13.97 -12.97
N MET A 9 15.75 -13.80 -12.62
CA MET A 9 16.59 -12.61 -12.66
C MET A 9 17.90 -12.82 -11.89
N MET A 10 18.82 -13.53 -12.50
CA MET A 10 20.22 -13.48 -12.09
C MET A 10 21.10 -13.46 -13.35
N GLY A 11 21.00 -12.34 -14.05
CA GLY A 11 22.00 -11.93 -15.03
C GLY A 11 22.86 -10.84 -14.38
N ILE A 12 23.95 -11.27 -13.74
CA ILE A 12 24.94 -10.35 -13.17
C ILE A 12 25.69 -9.70 -14.33
N LEU A 13 25.38 -8.45 -14.63
CA LEU A 13 26.29 -7.55 -15.33
C LEU A 13 27.37 -7.12 -14.33
N VAL A 14 28.52 -7.73 -14.41
CA VAL A 14 29.74 -7.29 -13.73
C VAL A 14 30.15 -5.97 -14.37
N ALA A 15 29.85 -4.86 -13.72
CA ALA A 15 30.43 -3.55 -14.05
C ALA A 15 31.73 -3.39 -13.23
N GLU A 16 32.80 -3.02 -13.89
CA GLU A 16 34.12 -2.77 -13.29
C GLU A 16 34.05 -1.67 -12.20
N PRO A 17 34.89 -1.71 -11.16
CA PRO A 17 34.91 -0.71 -10.11
C PRO A 17 35.44 0.62 -10.63
N GLY A 18 34.57 1.58 -10.86
CA GLY A 18 34.93 2.96 -11.13
C GLY A 18 35.49 3.64 -9.89
N ALA A 19 36.65 4.24 -10.02
CA ALA A 19 37.45 4.89 -9.00
C ALA A 19 36.65 5.88 -8.14
N ALA A 20 36.88 5.82 -6.83
CA ALA A 20 36.41 6.79 -5.87
C ALA A 20 36.87 8.21 -6.27
N HIS A 21 35.92 9.14 -6.34
CA HIS A 21 36.24 10.54 -6.54
C HIS A 21 36.79 11.09 -5.23
N GLU A 22 38.09 11.40 -5.21
CA GLU A 22 38.72 12.16 -4.13
C GLU A 22 38.05 13.54 -4.02
N THR A 23 37.59 13.87 -2.82
CA THR A 23 37.06 15.19 -2.47
C THR A 23 38.16 16.21 -2.49
N GLY A 24 38.17 17.10 -3.50
CA GLY A 24 38.93 18.36 -3.47
C GLY A 24 38.27 19.34 -2.46
N PRO A 25 38.98 20.40 -2.07
CA PRO A 25 38.55 21.33 -1.03
C PRO A 25 37.56 22.39 -1.54
N ASP A 26 36.49 21.98 -2.18
CA ASP A 26 35.36 22.85 -2.50
C ASP A 26 34.22 22.55 -1.55
N ASP A 27 33.95 23.48 -0.65
CA ASP A 27 32.95 23.49 0.43
C ASP A 27 31.48 23.46 -0.07
N HIS A 28 31.24 22.92 -1.25
CA HIS A 28 29.86 22.72 -1.76
C HIS A 28 29.44 21.26 -1.55
N PRO A 29 28.51 21.02 -0.61
CA PRO A 29 27.99 19.68 -0.43
C PRO A 29 27.36 19.18 -1.75
N ALA A 30 27.62 17.92 -2.09
CA ALA A 30 27.19 17.30 -3.34
C ALA A 30 25.68 17.52 -3.62
N PRO A 31 25.27 17.72 -4.88
CA PRO A 31 23.86 17.91 -5.24
C PRO A 31 23.03 16.69 -4.84
N VAL A 32 21.84 16.93 -4.30
CA VAL A 32 20.87 15.87 -4.02
C VAL A 32 20.26 15.42 -5.34
N LEU A 33 20.59 14.22 -5.81
CA LEU A 33 20.07 13.72 -7.07
C LEU A 33 18.62 13.27 -6.92
N ALA A 34 17.75 13.66 -7.86
CA ALA A 34 16.34 13.28 -7.86
C ALA A 34 16.13 11.75 -7.95
N ASN A 35 17.10 11.00 -8.52
CA ASN A 35 17.08 9.54 -8.60
C ASN A 35 17.82 8.85 -7.45
N SER A 36 18.33 9.58 -6.43
CA SER A 36 18.97 8.97 -5.26
C SER A 36 17.98 8.26 -4.31
N HIS A 37 16.70 8.52 -4.49
CA HIS A 37 15.61 7.90 -3.75
C HIS A 37 14.83 6.92 -4.62
N ALA A 38 14.24 5.91 -4.00
CA ALA A 38 13.25 5.06 -4.65
C ALA A 38 12.01 5.86 -5.08
N PRO A 39 11.16 5.33 -5.98
CA PRO A 39 9.84 5.91 -6.29
C PRO A 39 9.02 6.13 -5.01
N ILE A 40 8.16 7.16 -5.01
CA ILE A 40 7.51 7.63 -3.77
C ILE A 40 6.62 6.57 -3.10
N GLY A 41 6.13 5.57 -3.84
CA GLY A 41 5.37 4.45 -3.29
C GLY A 41 6.20 3.48 -2.44
N VAL A 42 7.53 3.49 -2.54
CA VAL A 42 8.42 2.68 -1.70
C VAL A 42 8.64 3.39 -0.38
N MET A 43 8.25 2.73 0.72
CA MET A 43 8.41 3.28 2.05
C MET A 43 9.71 2.78 2.69
N ALA A 44 10.32 3.58 3.59
CA ALA A 44 11.58 3.23 4.23
C ALA A 44 12.65 2.82 3.21
N ASP A 45 12.77 3.60 2.12
CA ASP A 45 13.62 3.30 0.97
C ASP A 45 15.10 3.58 1.23
N HIS A 46 15.43 4.47 2.16
CA HIS A 46 16.79 4.90 2.43
C HIS A 46 17.04 5.17 3.92
N MET A 47 18.30 5.29 4.27
CA MET A 47 18.76 5.63 5.62
C MET A 47 19.40 7.02 5.64
N HIS A 48 19.38 7.66 6.81
CA HIS A 48 19.99 8.96 7.07
C HIS A 48 21.36 8.82 7.74
N LYS A 49 22.20 9.86 7.62
CA LYS A 49 23.45 9.99 8.38
C LYS A 49 23.13 10.42 9.81
N LYS A 50 24.06 10.13 10.73
CA LYS A 50 23.95 10.54 12.13
C LYS A 50 23.59 12.03 12.27
N GLY A 51 22.53 12.30 13.02
CA GLY A 51 22.02 13.65 13.33
C GLY A 51 21.03 14.20 12.31
N GLU A 52 20.87 13.57 11.13
CA GLU A 52 19.92 14.02 10.13
C GLU A 52 18.48 13.69 10.52
N TRP A 53 17.58 14.59 10.15
CA TRP A 53 16.16 14.48 10.28
C TRP A 53 15.49 14.50 8.90
N MET A 54 14.36 13.83 8.75
CA MET A 54 13.48 13.97 7.62
C MET A 54 12.02 14.05 8.08
N LEU A 55 11.29 14.99 7.52
CA LEU A 55 9.83 15.05 7.60
C LEU A 55 9.24 14.67 6.24
N SER A 56 8.16 13.94 6.26
CA SER A 56 7.47 13.51 5.05
C SER A 56 5.97 13.63 5.18
N TYR A 57 5.35 14.03 4.08
CA TYR A 57 3.93 13.95 3.86
C TYR A 57 3.68 13.15 2.58
N ARG A 58 2.67 12.27 2.59
CA ARG A 58 2.26 11.51 1.42
C ARG A 58 0.75 11.43 1.37
N TRP A 59 0.19 11.81 0.24
CA TRP A 59 -1.19 11.53 -0.10
C TRP A 59 -1.25 10.32 -1.03
N MET A 60 -2.08 9.36 -0.67
CA MET A 60 -2.35 8.15 -1.45
C MET A 60 -3.83 8.10 -1.76
N HIS A 61 -4.16 7.99 -3.05
CA HIS A 61 -5.53 7.80 -3.53
C HIS A 61 -5.66 6.42 -4.15
N MET A 62 -6.74 5.73 -3.86
CA MET A 62 -7.11 4.45 -4.47
C MET A 62 -8.54 4.54 -5.01
N ASP A 63 -8.71 4.07 -6.23
CA ASP A 63 -10.03 3.89 -6.85
C ASP A 63 -10.25 2.41 -7.15
N ALA A 64 -11.43 1.90 -6.78
CA ALA A 64 -11.84 0.53 -7.01
C ALA A 64 -13.27 0.47 -7.56
N GLY A 65 -13.54 -0.49 -8.43
CA GLY A 65 -14.87 -0.66 -9.01
C GLY A 65 -14.96 -1.84 -9.94
N GLY A 66 -16.16 -2.42 -10.00
CA GLY A 66 -16.44 -3.67 -10.66
C GLY A 66 -16.04 -4.88 -9.80
N LEU A 67 -16.90 -5.88 -9.81
CA LEU A 67 -16.74 -7.09 -9.01
C LEU A 67 -15.79 -8.09 -9.68
N ARG A 68 -15.04 -8.81 -8.86
CA ARG A 68 -14.13 -9.88 -9.27
C ARG A 68 -14.14 -11.02 -8.26
N HIS A 69 -14.12 -12.25 -8.76
CA HIS A 69 -13.88 -13.47 -7.99
C HIS A 69 -12.66 -14.18 -8.60
N ASN A 70 -11.63 -14.41 -7.82
CA ASN A 70 -10.34 -14.90 -8.30
C ASN A 70 -9.81 -14.00 -9.45
N ALA A 71 -9.44 -14.58 -10.57
CA ALA A 71 -8.97 -13.86 -11.75
C ALA A 71 -10.11 -13.38 -12.70
N THR A 72 -11.38 -13.70 -12.39
CA THR A 72 -12.51 -13.48 -13.30
C THR A 72 -13.37 -12.29 -12.88
N ARG A 73 -13.81 -11.48 -13.82
CA ARG A 73 -14.82 -10.44 -13.57
C ARG A 73 -16.17 -11.09 -13.32
N VAL A 74 -16.91 -10.56 -12.36
CA VAL A 74 -18.23 -11.04 -11.98
C VAL A 74 -19.26 -9.99 -12.38
N SER A 75 -20.33 -10.42 -13.04
CA SER A 75 -21.46 -9.54 -13.33
C SER A 75 -22.27 -9.31 -12.05
N GLU A 76 -23.05 -8.24 -12.05
CA GLU A 76 -23.96 -7.92 -10.96
C GLU A 76 -24.97 -9.04 -10.72
N LEU A 77 -25.54 -9.60 -11.80
CA LEU A 77 -26.48 -10.72 -11.73
C LEU A 77 -25.84 -11.96 -11.10
N ASP A 78 -24.59 -12.29 -11.47
CA ASP A 78 -23.87 -13.43 -10.88
C ASP A 78 -23.58 -13.18 -9.39
N GLY A 79 -23.27 -11.93 -9.00
CA GLY A 79 -23.10 -11.54 -7.60
C GLY A 79 -24.41 -11.69 -6.78
N LEU A 80 -25.55 -11.41 -7.37
CA LEU A 80 -26.87 -11.57 -6.75
C LEU A 80 -27.30 -13.03 -6.62
N THR A 81 -26.96 -13.86 -7.58
CA THR A 81 -27.40 -15.27 -7.66
C THR A 81 -26.40 -16.26 -7.08
N GLY A 82 -25.19 -15.81 -6.78
CA GLY A 82 -24.09 -16.70 -6.38
C GLY A 82 -23.47 -17.51 -7.52
N ALA A 83 -23.89 -17.29 -8.77
CA ALA A 83 -23.45 -18.07 -9.94
C ALA A 83 -21.92 -18.01 -10.19
N TYR A 84 -21.23 -17.01 -9.64
CA TYR A 84 -19.77 -16.86 -9.73
C TYR A 84 -18.98 -17.94 -8.97
N ASP A 85 -19.61 -18.61 -7.99
CA ASP A 85 -18.97 -19.62 -7.12
C ASP A 85 -19.29 -21.06 -7.58
N GLY A 86 -19.98 -21.21 -8.70
CA GLY A 86 -20.32 -22.48 -9.30
C GLY A 86 -21.55 -23.19 -8.68
N PRO A 87 -21.86 -24.40 -9.10
CA PRO A 87 -22.99 -25.16 -8.56
C PRO A 87 -22.79 -25.50 -7.07
N GLY A 88 -23.71 -25.07 -6.21
CA GLY A 88 -23.64 -25.27 -4.76
C GLY A 88 -22.76 -24.24 -4.03
N GLY A 89 -22.38 -23.16 -4.71
CA GLY A 89 -21.68 -22.01 -4.14
C GLY A 89 -22.56 -21.14 -3.24
N SER A 90 -22.21 -19.87 -3.08
CA SER A 90 -22.95 -18.95 -2.20
C SER A 90 -24.37 -18.69 -2.70
N ASP A 91 -25.29 -18.36 -1.78
CA ASP A 91 -26.67 -17.98 -2.10
C ASP A 91 -26.76 -16.60 -2.78
N GLY A 92 -25.64 -15.96 -3.06
CA GLY A 92 -25.54 -14.60 -3.56
C GLY A 92 -25.73 -13.54 -2.49
N TYR A 93 -25.62 -12.29 -2.90
CA TYR A 93 -25.72 -11.13 -2.02
C TYR A 93 -26.87 -10.23 -2.42
N ARG A 94 -27.43 -9.50 -1.45
CA ARG A 94 -28.55 -8.56 -1.69
C ARG A 94 -28.12 -7.10 -1.74
N ILE A 95 -26.88 -6.81 -1.29
CA ILE A 95 -26.26 -5.51 -1.35
C ILE A 95 -24.91 -5.69 -2.04
N LEU A 96 -24.71 -5.05 -3.19
CA LEU A 96 -23.48 -5.17 -3.96
C LEU A 96 -22.71 -3.86 -3.99
N PRO A 97 -21.41 -3.87 -3.70
CA PRO A 97 -20.59 -2.68 -3.86
C PRO A 97 -20.32 -2.43 -5.35
N GLU A 98 -20.51 -1.18 -5.79
CA GLU A 98 -20.26 -0.73 -7.16
C GLU A 98 -18.90 -0.05 -7.32
N ALA A 99 -18.57 0.82 -6.36
CA ALA A 99 -17.32 1.59 -6.36
C ALA A 99 -16.87 1.91 -4.93
N MET A 100 -15.57 2.06 -4.77
CA MET A 100 -14.95 2.52 -3.52
C MET A 100 -13.78 3.45 -3.85
N ASN A 101 -13.73 4.58 -3.15
CA ASN A 101 -12.58 5.48 -3.14
C ASN A 101 -11.97 5.50 -1.75
N GLY A 102 -10.67 5.60 -1.70
CA GLY A 102 -9.93 5.74 -0.45
C GLY A 102 -8.81 6.75 -0.59
N ASP A 103 -8.79 7.71 0.32
CA ASP A 103 -7.73 8.69 0.46
C ASP A 103 -7.00 8.48 1.78
N MET A 104 -5.68 8.50 1.75
CA MET A 104 -4.83 8.37 2.93
C MET A 104 -3.79 9.48 2.95
N HIS A 105 -3.82 10.30 3.98
CA HIS A 105 -2.82 11.31 4.27
C HIS A 105 -1.86 10.75 5.31
N MET A 106 -0.61 10.52 4.93
CA MET A 106 0.43 9.94 5.79
C MET A 106 1.43 11.02 6.19
N PHE A 107 1.75 11.07 7.47
CA PHE A 107 2.76 11.94 8.04
C PHE A 107 3.86 11.08 8.64
N GLY A 108 5.10 11.33 8.25
CA GLY A 108 6.25 10.57 8.71
C GLY A 108 7.36 11.47 9.21
N GLY A 109 8.10 10.97 10.21
CA GLY A 109 9.33 11.57 10.68
C GLY A 109 10.41 10.50 10.77
N MET A 110 11.63 10.84 10.35
CA MET A 110 12.81 9.99 10.50
C MET A 110 13.91 10.75 11.22
N TYR A 111 14.67 10.04 12.05
CA TYR A 111 15.85 10.55 12.75
C TYR A 111 16.93 9.48 12.81
N ALA A 112 18.17 9.84 12.51
CA ALA A 112 19.31 8.94 12.59
C ALA A 112 20.15 9.21 13.84
N PRO A 113 19.98 8.46 14.94
CA PRO A 113 20.82 8.58 16.12
C PRO A 113 22.26 8.15 15.85
N THR A 114 22.48 7.29 14.87
CA THR A 114 23.78 6.80 14.43
C THR A 114 23.79 6.58 12.91
N ASP A 115 24.96 6.44 12.31
CA ASP A 115 25.09 6.08 10.88
C ASP A 115 24.62 4.64 10.57
N ARG A 116 24.27 3.85 11.57
CA ARG A 116 23.81 2.47 11.42
C ARG A 116 22.32 2.30 11.65
N VAL A 117 21.67 3.25 12.31
CA VAL A 117 20.27 3.15 12.71
C VAL A 117 19.55 4.44 12.34
N THR A 118 18.42 4.31 11.66
CA THR A 118 17.45 5.39 11.45
C THR A 118 16.12 4.98 12.08
N LEU A 119 15.59 5.79 12.96
CA LEU A 119 14.26 5.61 13.55
C LEU A 119 13.22 6.29 12.66
N MET A 120 12.06 5.67 12.53
CA MET A 120 10.92 6.18 11.73
C MET A 120 9.64 6.07 12.53
N VAL A 121 8.85 7.14 12.53
CA VAL A 121 7.50 7.19 13.09
C VAL A 121 6.55 7.62 11.99
N MET A 122 5.38 6.97 11.91
CA MET A 122 4.36 7.30 10.91
C MET A 122 2.97 7.29 11.53
N GLY A 123 2.14 8.22 11.07
CA GLY A 123 0.71 8.27 11.35
C GLY A 123 -0.06 8.55 10.08
N SER A 124 -1.35 8.24 10.07
CA SER A 124 -2.21 8.47 8.91
C SER A 124 -3.57 9.02 9.29
N TYR A 125 -4.17 9.79 8.38
CA TYR A 125 -5.57 10.13 8.36
C TYR A 125 -6.19 9.53 7.10
N VAL A 126 -7.28 8.79 7.24
CA VAL A 126 -7.89 7.99 6.19
C VAL A 126 -9.33 8.46 5.97
N SER A 127 -9.73 8.59 4.71
CA SER A 127 -11.11 8.83 4.29
C SER A 127 -11.48 7.76 3.26
N LYS A 128 -12.63 7.13 3.45
CA LYS A 128 -13.15 6.06 2.59
C LYS A 128 -14.61 6.33 2.27
N GLN A 129 -14.97 6.11 1.01
CA GLN A 129 -16.35 6.20 0.52
C GLN A 129 -16.64 4.95 -0.31
N MET A 130 -17.79 4.32 -0.06
CA MET A 130 -18.25 3.15 -0.82
C MET A 130 -19.68 3.38 -1.29
N ARG A 131 -19.91 3.23 -2.61
CA ARG A 131 -21.24 3.21 -3.21
C ARG A 131 -21.71 1.78 -3.37
N LEU A 132 -22.96 1.53 -2.93
CA LEU A 132 -23.59 0.22 -2.94
C LEU A 132 -24.97 0.29 -3.57
N GLN A 133 -25.36 -0.79 -4.25
CA GLN A 133 -26.72 -1.02 -4.75
C GLN A 133 -27.42 -2.09 -3.90
N THR A 134 -28.60 -1.77 -3.38
CA THR A 134 -29.46 -2.74 -2.69
C THR A 134 -30.53 -3.29 -3.64
N TYR A 135 -30.81 -4.59 -3.49
CA TYR A 135 -31.85 -5.31 -4.23
C TYR A 135 -32.96 -5.76 -3.28
N ALA A 136 -34.20 -5.60 -3.73
CA ALA A 136 -35.39 -5.86 -2.92
C ALA A 136 -35.55 -7.34 -2.57
N GLY A 137 -35.96 -7.60 -1.34
CA GLY A 137 -36.33 -8.92 -0.84
C GLY A 137 -35.19 -9.93 -0.76
N MET A 138 -35.54 -11.19 -0.61
CA MET A 138 -34.59 -12.29 -0.46
C MET A 138 -34.09 -12.87 -1.77
N MET A 139 -34.81 -12.67 -2.86
CA MET A 139 -34.52 -13.23 -4.20
C MET A 139 -34.91 -12.25 -5.31
N GLY A 140 -34.43 -12.54 -6.53
CA GLY A 140 -34.69 -11.73 -7.72
C GLY A 140 -33.66 -10.60 -7.91
N ALA A 141 -33.78 -9.86 -9.01
CA ALA A 141 -32.87 -8.81 -9.42
C ALA A 141 -33.54 -7.42 -9.48
N ALA A 142 -34.61 -7.21 -8.69
CA ALA A 142 -35.26 -5.90 -8.62
C ALA A 142 -34.41 -4.92 -7.81
N PRO A 143 -33.80 -3.90 -8.43
CA PRO A 143 -33.03 -2.91 -7.69
C PRO A 143 -33.98 -2.08 -6.82
N LEU A 144 -33.55 -1.80 -5.58
CA LEU A 144 -34.28 -0.94 -4.67
C LEU A 144 -33.78 0.51 -4.81
N ASP A 145 -32.55 0.76 -4.39
CA ASP A 145 -31.89 2.05 -4.56
C ASP A 145 -30.37 1.91 -4.32
N THR A 146 -29.62 2.95 -4.70
CA THR A 146 -28.19 3.11 -4.37
C THR A 146 -28.02 3.97 -3.14
N PHE A 147 -27.00 3.66 -2.34
CA PHE A 147 -26.60 4.47 -1.20
C PHE A 147 -25.09 4.53 -1.08
N GLN A 148 -24.59 5.45 -0.28
CA GLN A 148 -23.18 5.63 -0.03
C GLN A 148 -22.90 5.50 1.47
N THR A 149 -21.79 4.86 1.81
CA THR A 149 -21.27 4.82 3.17
C THR A 149 -19.90 5.49 3.22
N GLU A 150 -19.62 6.15 4.36
CA GLU A 150 -18.41 6.92 4.56
C GLU A 150 -17.74 6.56 5.88
N ALA A 151 -16.41 6.62 5.91
CA ALA A 151 -15.62 6.49 7.13
C ALA A 151 -14.35 7.33 7.02
N ASP A 152 -14.12 8.20 7.98
CA ASP A 152 -12.93 9.03 8.05
C ASP A 152 -12.37 9.11 9.48
N GLY A 153 -11.09 9.44 9.59
CA GLY A 153 -10.38 9.62 10.86
C GLY A 153 -8.96 9.08 10.84
N PHE A 154 -8.34 9.06 12.02
CA PHE A 154 -6.99 8.53 12.15
C PHE A 154 -6.95 7.03 11.90
N GLY A 155 -5.95 6.59 11.14
CA GLY A 155 -5.59 5.20 10.94
C GLY A 155 -4.58 4.71 11.98
N ASP A 156 -4.02 3.53 11.74
CA ASP A 156 -2.98 2.97 12.61
C ASP A 156 -1.68 3.78 12.47
N SER A 157 -0.97 3.92 13.59
CA SER A 157 0.34 4.56 13.68
C SER A 157 1.43 3.50 13.78
N SER A 158 2.65 3.82 13.37
CA SER A 158 3.75 2.86 13.46
C SER A 158 5.07 3.49 13.89
N ILE A 159 5.91 2.65 14.50
CA ILE A 159 7.29 2.99 14.86
C ILE A 159 8.19 1.89 14.30
N SER A 160 9.27 2.27 13.64
CA SER A 160 10.21 1.35 13.00
C SER A 160 11.65 1.80 13.19
N ALA A 161 12.57 0.85 13.13
CA ALA A 161 14.00 1.07 13.04
C ALA A 161 14.52 0.48 11.73
N LEU A 162 15.27 1.28 10.98
CA LEU A 162 16.04 0.86 9.82
C LEU A 162 17.48 0.60 10.29
N VAL A 163 18.01 -0.57 9.98
CA VAL A 163 19.35 -0.99 10.40
C VAL A 163 20.19 -1.28 9.16
N LYS A 164 21.31 -0.59 9.04
CA LYS A 164 22.25 -0.71 7.91
C LYS A 164 22.89 -2.09 7.89
N LEU A 165 22.85 -2.74 6.74
CA LEU A 165 23.50 -4.02 6.48
C LEU A 165 24.71 -3.85 5.56
N LEU A 166 24.58 -3.04 4.50
CA LEU A 166 25.62 -2.80 3.50
C LEU A 166 25.65 -1.32 3.11
N ASN A 167 26.85 -0.79 2.91
CA ASN A 167 27.07 0.53 2.31
C ASN A 167 28.48 0.51 1.69
N ASP A 168 28.57 0.11 0.42
CA ASP A 168 29.83 -0.07 -0.28
C ASP A 168 29.66 0.21 -1.77
N GLY A 169 30.54 1.05 -2.33
CA GLY A 169 30.68 1.25 -3.78
C GLY A 169 29.40 1.63 -4.54
N GLY A 170 28.47 2.38 -3.92
CA GLY A 170 27.18 2.72 -4.51
C GLY A 170 26.10 1.67 -4.28
N HIS A 171 26.40 0.61 -3.52
CA HIS A 171 25.47 -0.44 -3.12
C HIS A 171 25.05 -0.26 -1.66
N HIS A 172 23.74 -0.29 -1.42
CA HIS A 172 23.17 -0.04 -0.10
C HIS A 172 22.15 -1.12 0.23
N ALA A 173 22.19 -1.62 1.47
CA ALA A 173 21.15 -2.49 1.98
C ALA A 173 20.87 -2.18 3.46
N HIS A 174 19.60 -2.27 3.82
CA HIS A 174 19.16 -2.16 5.20
C HIS A 174 17.94 -3.06 5.46
N THR A 175 17.76 -3.44 6.71
CA THR A 175 16.54 -4.08 7.18
C THR A 175 15.69 -3.07 7.95
N THR A 176 14.39 -3.27 7.89
CA THR A 176 13.40 -2.50 8.67
C THR A 176 12.71 -3.47 9.62
N VAL A 177 12.63 -3.10 10.89
CA VAL A 177 11.86 -3.80 11.91
C VAL A 177 11.03 -2.78 12.67
N GLY A 178 9.73 -3.02 12.78
CA GLY A 178 8.82 -2.08 13.43
C GLY A 178 7.55 -2.73 13.94
N ILE A 179 6.74 -1.91 14.58
CA ILE A 179 5.42 -2.29 15.07
C ILE A 179 4.40 -1.24 14.62
N SER A 180 3.24 -1.72 14.15
CA SER A 180 2.05 -0.91 13.96
C SER A 180 1.18 -1.02 15.20
N LEU A 181 0.64 0.11 15.64
CA LEU A 181 -0.21 0.22 16.82
C LEU A 181 -1.66 0.45 16.39
N PRO A 182 -2.65 -0.19 17.02
CA PRO A 182 -4.07 -0.11 16.64
C PRO A 182 -4.72 1.21 17.07
N THR A 183 -4.23 2.33 16.57
CA THR A 183 -4.75 3.66 16.84
C THR A 183 -5.97 4.02 15.99
N GLY A 184 -6.19 3.32 14.88
CA GLY A 184 -7.35 3.49 14.02
C GLY A 184 -8.60 2.77 14.54
N SER A 185 -9.76 3.36 14.30
CA SER A 185 -11.04 2.77 14.72
C SER A 185 -11.39 1.52 13.92
N ILE A 186 -11.89 0.50 14.61
CA ILE A 186 -12.53 -0.70 14.03
C ILE A 186 -14.04 -0.74 14.26
N ARG A 187 -14.64 0.40 14.65
CA ARG A 187 -16.06 0.53 15.04
C ARG A 187 -16.76 1.66 14.32
N LYS A 188 -16.35 1.93 13.06
CA LYS A 188 -17.04 2.92 12.22
C LYS A 188 -18.39 2.36 11.79
N GLU A 189 -19.41 3.22 11.91
CA GLU A 189 -20.81 2.93 11.59
C GLU A 189 -21.33 3.97 10.60
N ASP A 190 -22.33 3.58 9.81
CA ASP A 190 -23.07 4.47 8.92
C ASP A 190 -24.44 3.87 8.57
N GLN A 191 -25.28 4.62 7.89
CA GLN A 191 -26.60 4.21 7.46
C GLN A 191 -26.53 3.26 6.27
N VAL A 192 -27.19 2.12 6.40
CA VAL A 192 -27.24 1.08 5.38
C VAL A 192 -28.68 0.82 4.97
N LEU A 193 -28.96 0.89 3.66
CA LEU A 193 -30.25 0.53 3.07
C LEU A 193 -30.37 -0.99 2.98
N MET A 194 -31.32 -1.55 3.71
CA MET A 194 -31.57 -2.98 3.78
C MET A 194 -32.48 -3.47 2.64
N PRO A 195 -32.48 -4.80 2.31
CA PRO A 195 -33.32 -5.38 1.24
C PRO A 195 -34.83 -5.26 1.45
N ASP A 196 -35.30 -4.96 2.66
CA ASP A 196 -36.70 -4.69 2.99
C ASP A 196 -37.11 -3.21 2.84
N GLY A 197 -36.15 -2.36 2.42
CA GLY A 197 -36.34 -0.92 2.25
C GLY A 197 -36.12 -0.10 3.51
N SER A 198 -35.82 -0.72 4.63
CA SER A 198 -35.48 -0.01 5.87
C SER A 198 -34.04 0.52 5.84
N VAL A 199 -33.77 1.59 6.58
CA VAL A 199 -32.42 2.16 6.77
C VAL A 199 -32.04 2.00 8.23
N HIS A 200 -30.85 1.44 8.47
CA HIS A 200 -30.34 1.21 9.81
C HIS A 200 -28.90 1.67 9.94
N ASP A 201 -28.53 2.18 11.10
CA ASP A 201 -27.14 2.37 11.50
C ASP A 201 -26.50 0.99 11.69
N ARG A 202 -25.40 0.73 10.98
CA ARG A 202 -24.68 -0.55 10.99
C ARG A 202 -23.20 -0.32 11.09
N GLN A 203 -22.51 -1.19 11.81
CA GLN A 203 -21.07 -1.22 11.74
C GLN A 203 -20.64 -1.54 10.31
N LEU A 204 -19.79 -0.67 9.75
CA LEU A 204 -19.31 -0.79 8.38
C LEU A 204 -18.42 -2.03 8.21
N PRO A 205 -18.38 -2.61 6.99
CA PRO A 205 -17.54 -3.76 6.66
C PRO A 205 -16.06 -3.56 6.96
N TYR A 206 -15.30 -4.66 7.05
CA TYR A 206 -13.87 -4.67 7.40
C TYR A 206 -13.03 -3.69 6.56
N GLY A 207 -13.26 -3.62 5.24
CA GLY A 207 -12.56 -2.72 4.33
C GLY A 207 -12.83 -1.23 4.59
N MET A 208 -13.95 -0.89 5.24
CA MET A 208 -14.34 0.48 5.60
C MET A 208 -13.83 0.90 6.98
N GLN A 209 -13.32 -0.03 7.80
CA GLN A 209 -12.71 0.30 9.08
C GLN A 209 -11.37 1.04 8.87
N LEU A 210 -10.98 1.91 9.83
CA LEU A 210 -9.83 2.80 9.67
C LEU A 210 -8.52 2.17 10.17
N GLY A 211 -8.59 1.17 11.04
CA GLY A 211 -7.45 0.45 11.59
C GLY A 211 -7.61 -1.06 11.52
N SER A 212 -6.56 -1.77 11.91
CA SER A 212 -6.53 -3.23 12.05
C SER A 212 -7.14 -3.70 13.38
N GLY A 213 -6.98 -2.86 14.41
CA GLY A 213 -7.31 -3.20 15.79
C GLY A 213 -6.33 -4.20 16.42
N THR A 214 -5.23 -4.54 15.73
CA THR A 214 -4.16 -5.44 16.21
C THR A 214 -2.81 -4.73 16.23
N GLU A 215 -1.91 -5.15 17.13
CA GLU A 215 -0.49 -4.86 16.96
C GLU A 215 0.03 -5.70 15.81
N ASP A 216 0.81 -5.09 14.91
CA ASP A 216 1.32 -5.77 13.75
C ASP A 216 2.84 -5.64 13.66
N LEU A 217 3.53 -6.75 13.41
CA LEU A 217 4.96 -6.74 13.16
C LEU A 217 5.23 -6.28 11.72
N LEU A 218 6.07 -5.27 11.59
CA LEU A 218 6.52 -4.71 10.31
C LEU A 218 7.94 -5.17 10.03
N LEU A 219 8.16 -5.89 8.94
CA LEU A 219 9.48 -6.31 8.51
C LEU A 219 9.76 -5.83 7.09
N GLY A 220 11.01 -5.47 6.84
CA GLY A 220 11.47 -5.06 5.52
C GLY A 220 12.92 -5.40 5.27
N LEU A 221 13.26 -5.63 4.01
CA LEU A 221 14.63 -5.71 3.51
C LEU A 221 14.69 -4.91 2.22
N THR A 222 15.53 -3.89 2.20
CA THR A 222 15.73 -3.00 1.06
C THR A 222 17.16 -3.10 0.56
N TYR A 223 17.29 -3.19 -0.77
CA TYR A 223 18.57 -3.10 -1.45
C TYR A 223 18.43 -2.14 -2.62
N TYR A 224 19.40 -1.25 -2.80
CA TYR A 224 19.45 -0.36 -3.96
C TYR A 224 20.87 -0.08 -4.39
N GLY A 225 21.02 0.21 -5.68
CA GLY A 225 22.27 0.53 -6.32
C GLY A 225 22.19 1.87 -7.06
N LEU A 226 23.28 2.65 -6.99
CA LEU A 226 23.46 3.91 -7.70
C LEU A 226 24.54 3.71 -8.76
N ALA A 227 24.19 3.84 -10.03
CA ALA A 227 25.13 3.78 -11.12
C ALA A 227 25.58 5.20 -11.52
N THR A 228 26.85 5.35 -11.90
CA THR A 228 27.44 6.62 -12.36
C THR A 228 26.81 7.16 -13.65
N SER A 229 26.07 6.32 -14.38
CA SER A 229 25.39 6.65 -15.66
C SER A 229 24.00 7.29 -15.48
N GLY A 230 23.64 7.76 -14.28
CA GLY A 230 22.31 8.35 -14.00
C GLY A 230 21.21 7.34 -13.72
N TRP A 231 21.52 6.04 -13.74
CA TRP A 231 20.57 5.00 -13.37
C TRP A 231 20.63 4.69 -11.87
N ASN A 232 19.46 4.47 -11.27
CA ASN A 232 19.27 3.91 -9.95
C ASN A 232 18.32 2.72 -10.09
N TRP A 233 18.53 1.70 -9.30
CA TRP A 233 17.67 0.52 -9.24
C TRP A 233 17.65 -0.06 -7.84
N GLY A 234 16.62 -0.79 -7.52
CA GLY A 234 16.55 -1.46 -6.24
C GLY A 234 15.39 -2.42 -6.14
N ALA A 235 15.37 -3.12 -5.02
CA ALA A 235 14.30 -4.04 -4.65
C ALA A 235 14.04 -3.94 -3.15
N GLN A 236 12.79 -4.19 -2.78
CA GLN A 236 12.37 -4.26 -1.39
C GLN A 236 11.41 -5.41 -1.19
N TYR A 237 11.63 -6.19 -0.14
CA TYR A 237 10.63 -7.05 0.48
C TYR A 237 10.04 -6.33 1.68
N ARG A 238 8.74 -6.43 1.86
CA ARG A 238 8.00 -5.86 2.98
C ARG A 238 6.92 -6.82 3.44
N SER A 239 6.75 -6.96 4.77
CA SER A 239 5.63 -7.72 5.33
C SER A 239 4.96 -7.00 6.49
N VAL A 240 3.67 -7.26 6.64
CA VAL A 240 2.84 -6.89 7.80
C VAL A 240 2.26 -8.18 8.35
N ILE A 241 2.65 -8.56 9.56
CA ILE A 241 2.25 -9.80 10.22
C ILE A 241 1.39 -9.44 11.43
N ARG A 242 0.16 -9.93 11.46
CA ARG A 242 -0.79 -9.66 12.53
C ARG A 242 -0.45 -10.48 13.78
N LEU A 243 -0.26 -9.84 14.92
CA LEU A 243 0.15 -10.49 16.18
C LEU A 243 -1.04 -10.94 17.02
N GLY A 244 -2.14 -11.35 16.41
CA GLY A 244 -3.32 -11.83 17.09
C GLY A 244 -4.61 -11.30 16.51
N LYS A 245 -5.72 -11.49 17.23
CA LYS A 245 -7.03 -10.95 16.87
C LYS A 245 -7.32 -9.69 17.69
N ASN A 246 -8.10 -8.80 17.10
CA ASN A 246 -8.54 -7.58 17.76
C ASN A 246 -9.72 -7.83 18.74
N SER A 247 -10.20 -6.77 19.38
CA SER A 247 -11.31 -6.83 20.36
C SER A 247 -12.68 -7.26 19.80
N GLN A 248 -12.75 -7.52 18.48
CA GLN A 248 -13.93 -8.02 17.78
C GLN A 248 -13.68 -9.41 17.14
N ASP A 249 -12.73 -10.18 17.66
CA ASP A 249 -12.42 -11.57 17.31
C ASP A 249 -11.96 -11.79 15.84
N TYR A 250 -11.44 -10.76 15.16
CA TYR A 250 -10.85 -10.93 13.84
C TYR A 250 -9.45 -10.30 13.75
N ALA A 251 -8.68 -10.74 12.76
CA ALA A 251 -7.44 -10.11 12.32
C ALA A 251 -7.47 -9.96 10.81
N LEU A 252 -7.06 -8.81 10.31
CA LEU A 252 -6.83 -8.63 8.86
C LEU A 252 -5.76 -9.62 8.38
N GLY A 253 -5.80 -10.00 7.10
CA GLY A 253 -4.80 -10.90 6.54
C GLY A 253 -3.39 -10.34 6.58
N ASP A 254 -2.39 -11.20 6.85
CA ASP A 254 -0.98 -10.84 6.68
C ASP A 254 -0.71 -10.40 5.24
N ILE A 255 0.21 -9.46 5.08
CA ILE A 255 0.61 -8.92 3.79
C ILE A 255 2.09 -9.20 3.55
N HIS A 256 2.41 -9.70 2.37
CA HIS A 256 3.78 -9.82 1.86
C HIS A 256 3.85 -9.11 0.52
N ALA A 257 4.85 -8.26 0.33
CA ALA A 257 5.05 -7.54 -0.91
C ALA A 257 6.54 -7.57 -1.30
N VAL A 258 6.79 -7.80 -2.58
CA VAL A 258 8.11 -7.65 -3.19
C VAL A 258 7.98 -6.61 -4.28
N THR A 259 8.83 -5.60 -4.24
CA THR A 259 8.88 -4.57 -5.29
C THR A 259 10.28 -4.41 -5.84
N GLY A 260 10.37 -4.13 -7.13
CA GLY A 260 11.59 -3.76 -7.81
C GLY A 260 11.37 -2.49 -8.63
N TRP A 261 12.39 -1.65 -8.73
CA TRP A 261 12.31 -0.40 -9.50
C TRP A 261 13.60 -0.10 -10.24
N VAL A 262 13.45 0.72 -11.28
CA VAL A 262 14.53 1.43 -11.95
C VAL A 262 14.16 2.90 -12.08
N SER A 263 15.12 3.78 -11.92
CA SER A 263 14.94 5.24 -12.09
C SER A 263 16.06 5.80 -12.94
N TYR A 264 15.75 6.80 -13.75
CA TYR A 264 16.72 7.51 -14.55
C TYR A 264 16.69 9.01 -14.24
N GLY A 265 17.84 9.56 -13.84
CA GLY A 265 18.04 10.99 -13.63
C GLY A 265 18.36 11.68 -14.97
N TRP A 266 17.44 12.50 -15.43
CA TRP A 266 17.62 13.33 -16.64
C TRP A 266 18.53 14.50 -16.36
N GLU A 267 18.31 15.09 -15.21
CA GLU A 267 19.08 16.18 -14.63
C GLU A 267 19.16 15.97 -13.10
N PRO A 268 20.06 16.61 -12.37
CA PRO A 268 20.14 16.45 -10.91
C PRO A 268 18.80 16.67 -10.21
N TRP A 269 17.94 17.54 -10.71
CA TRP A 269 16.69 17.93 -10.10
C TRP A 269 15.45 17.14 -10.53
N ILE A 270 15.56 16.30 -11.61
CA ILE A 270 14.41 15.55 -12.15
C ILE A 270 14.79 14.12 -12.53
N SER A 271 13.96 13.17 -12.13
CA SER A 271 14.07 11.76 -12.56
C SER A 271 12.71 11.15 -12.82
N THR A 272 12.69 10.13 -13.66
CA THR A 272 11.54 9.26 -13.90
C THR A 272 11.84 7.86 -13.41
N SER A 273 10.78 7.10 -13.06
CA SER A 273 10.91 5.75 -12.56
C SER A 273 9.84 4.81 -13.09
N LEU A 274 10.22 3.54 -13.18
CA LEU A 274 9.31 2.42 -13.36
C LEU A 274 9.47 1.47 -12.19
N ARG A 275 8.36 0.96 -11.66
CA ARG A 275 8.33 0.01 -10.54
C ARG A 275 7.30 -1.06 -10.79
N ILE A 276 7.60 -2.26 -10.37
CA ILE A 276 6.67 -3.39 -10.33
C ILE A 276 6.56 -3.89 -8.88
N GLU A 277 5.36 -4.26 -8.44
CA GLU A 277 5.12 -4.80 -7.12
C GLU A 277 4.25 -6.04 -7.21
N GLY A 278 4.74 -7.16 -6.68
CA GLY A 278 3.95 -8.34 -6.37
C GLY A 278 3.50 -8.28 -4.91
N LYS A 279 2.19 -8.37 -4.67
CA LYS A 279 1.58 -8.32 -3.35
C LYS A 279 0.74 -9.58 -3.14
N ALA A 280 0.96 -10.28 -2.03
CA ALA A 280 0.14 -11.37 -1.54
C ALA A 280 -0.48 -10.98 -0.20
N GLN A 281 -1.78 -11.15 -0.06
CA GLN A 281 -2.51 -10.86 1.18
C GLN A 281 -3.42 -12.04 1.54
N LYS A 282 -3.33 -12.50 2.78
CA LYS A 282 -4.21 -13.55 3.31
C LYS A 282 -5.64 -13.02 3.49
N ARG A 283 -6.59 -13.96 3.64
CA ARG A 283 -7.94 -13.65 4.08
C ARG A 283 -7.96 -13.13 5.50
N ILE A 284 -9.05 -12.51 5.91
CA ILE A 284 -9.31 -12.12 7.29
C ILE A 284 -9.46 -13.40 8.11
N ALA A 285 -8.78 -13.48 9.24
CA ALA A 285 -8.86 -14.60 10.18
C ALA A 285 -9.87 -14.29 11.29
N GLY A 286 -10.88 -15.14 11.44
CA GLY A 286 -11.99 -14.91 12.40
C GLY A 286 -13.10 -14.05 11.81
N ARG A 287 -14.06 -13.68 12.64
CA ARG A 287 -15.27 -12.95 12.22
C ARG A 287 -15.79 -12.08 13.36
N SER A 288 -16.10 -10.83 13.05
CA SER A 288 -16.79 -9.95 14.00
C SER A 288 -18.28 -10.30 14.08
N ALA A 289 -18.81 -10.36 15.29
CA ALA A 289 -20.26 -10.48 15.49
C ALA A 289 -21.05 -9.20 15.12
N PHE A 290 -20.35 -8.07 14.99
CA PHE A 290 -20.95 -6.76 14.72
C PHE A 290 -20.98 -6.46 13.21
N ILE A 291 -20.14 -7.11 12.40
CA ILE A 291 -20.08 -6.94 10.95
C ILE A 291 -20.84 -8.10 10.31
N SER A 292 -22.04 -7.84 9.86
CA SER A 292 -22.94 -8.84 9.28
C SER A 292 -23.82 -8.23 8.19
N GLY A 293 -24.40 -9.07 7.35
CA GLY A 293 -25.32 -8.66 6.30
C GLY A 293 -25.07 -9.41 4.99
N SER A 294 -26.03 -9.32 4.07
CA SER A 294 -25.96 -9.92 2.75
C SER A 294 -25.18 -9.03 1.77
N VAL A 295 -23.94 -8.72 2.15
CA VAL A 295 -22.99 -7.92 1.36
C VAL A 295 -21.64 -8.63 1.33
N PRO A 296 -20.96 -8.74 0.18
CA PRO A 296 -19.70 -9.49 0.08
C PRO A 296 -18.59 -8.92 0.98
N THR A 297 -18.61 -7.63 1.26
CA THR A 297 -17.62 -6.95 2.12
C THR A 297 -17.79 -7.23 3.61
N ALA A 298 -18.89 -7.85 4.06
CA ALA A 298 -19.08 -8.34 5.43
C ALA A 298 -18.54 -9.77 5.62
N ASP A 299 -18.15 -10.45 4.56
CA ASP A 299 -17.59 -11.79 4.63
C ASP A 299 -16.05 -11.74 4.69
N PRO A 300 -15.41 -12.25 5.79
CA PRO A 300 -13.96 -12.31 5.94
C PRO A 300 -13.25 -13.08 4.83
N ASP A 301 -13.92 -14.05 4.19
CA ASP A 301 -13.37 -14.87 3.12
C ASP A 301 -13.20 -14.11 1.80
N ASN A 302 -13.93 -13.00 1.64
CA ASN A 302 -13.85 -12.10 0.49
C ASN A 302 -12.79 -11.01 0.66
N TYR A 303 -11.64 -11.35 1.22
CA TYR A 303 -10.52 -10.42 1.43
C TYR A 303 -9.18 -11.04 1.06
N GLY A 304 -8.25 -10.18 0.64
CA GLY A 304 -6.92 -10.59 0.23
C GLY A 304 -6.88 -11.15 -1.19
N GLY A 305 -5.82 -11.90 -1.48
CA GLY A 305 -5.49 -12.40 -2.81
C GLY A 305 -4.14 -11.89 -3.28
N ASP A 306 -3.78 -12.21 -4.52
CA ASP A 306 -2.50 -11.92 -5.13
C ASP A 306 -2.66 -10.85 -6.24
N GLN A 307 -1.75 -9.90 -6.25
CA GLN A 307 -1.77 -8.82 -7.24
C GLN A 307 -0.37 -8.52 -7.76
N LEU A 308 -0.28 -8.19 -9.06
CA LEU A 308 0.90 -7.62 -9.69
C LEU A 308 0.53 -6.22 -10.16
N ILE A 309 1.26 -5.20 -9.68
CA ILE A 309 0.96 -3.80 -9.96
C ILE A 309 2.17 -3.16 -10.61
N GLY A 310 1.96 -2.49 -11.75
CA GLY A 310 2.95 -1.66 -12.42
C GLY A 310 2.78 -0.21 -12.05
N TYR A 311 3.90 0.51 -11.87
CA TYR A 311 3.90 1.92 -11.51
C TYR A 311 4.84 2.71 -12.41
N THR A 312 4.47 3.97 -12.67
CA THR A 312 5.34 4.98 -13.28
C THR A 312 5.38 6.22 -12.40
N GLY A 313 6.55 6.82 -12.26
CA GLY A 313 6.73 7.93 -11.34
C GLY A 313 7.66 9.01 -11.84
N LEU A 314 7.52 10.20 -11.24
CA LEU A 314 8.35 11.39 -11.44
C LEU A 314 8.82 11.87 -10.06
N ASN A 315 10.12 12.22 -9.96
CA ASN A 315 10.69 12.83 -8.77
C ASN A 315 11.36 14.16 -9.13
N LEU A 316 11.18 15.13 -8.25
CA LEU A 316 11.82 16.44 -8.30
C LEU A 316 12.59 16.66 -7.00
N ALA A 317 13.84 17.13 -7.08
CA ALA A 317 14.70 17.40 -5.93
C ALA A 317 15.26 18.81 -5.99
N GLY A 318 15.13 19.55 -4.90
CA GLY A 318 15.67 20.90 -4.76
C GLY A 318 17.19 20.88 -4.64
N GLN A 319 17.88 21.68 -5.47
CA GLN A 319 19.33 21.63 -5.62
C GLN A 319 20.07 22.66 -4.78
N SER A 320 19.48 23.83 -4.52
CA SER A 320 20.17 24.95 -3.90
C SER A 320 19.22 25.88 -3.13
N GLY A 321 19.82 26.77 -2.33
CA GLY A 321 19.09 27.76 -1.55
C GLY A 321 18.04 27.14 -0.64
N VAL A 322 16.89 27.77 -0.56
CA VAL A 322 15.76 27.34 0.30
C VAL A 322 15.11 26.03 -0.15
N LEU A 323 15.35 25.59 -1.38
CA LEU A 323 14.80 24.35 -1.90
C LEU A 323 15.68 23.12 -1.60
N ARG A 324 16.89 23.31 -1.11
CA ARG A 324 17.79 22.20 -0.80
C ARG A 324 17.18 21.30 0.29
N GLY A 325 17.29 19.98 0.10
CA GLY A 325 16.70 18.98 0.99
C GLY A 325 15.22 18.71 0.75
N HIS A 326 14.56 19.50 -0.12
CA HIS A 326 13.16 19.29 -0.48
C HIS A 326 13.02 18.34 -1.68
N ARG A 327 12.07 17.43 -1.59
CA ARG A 327 11.70 16.49 -2.65
C ARG A 327 10.18 16.48 -2.83
N LEU A 328 9.73 16.54 -4.07
CA LEU A 328 8.34 16.30 -4.48
C LEU A 328 8.32 15.13 -5.46
N ALA A 329 7.37 14.21 -5.29
CA ALA A 329 7.27 13.08 -6.20
C ALA A 329 5.81 12.66 -6.40
N VAL A 330 5.54 12.09 -7.58
CA VAL A 330 4.24 11.52 -7.95
C VAL A 330 4.46 10.14 -8.57
N GLU A 331 3.56 9.20 -8.29
CA GLU A 331 3.59 7.84 -8.85
C GLU A 331 2.16 7.37 -9.11
N LEU A 332 1.90 6.88 -10.33
CA LEU A 332 0.64 6.26 -10.75
C LEU A 332 0.83 4.75 -10.81
N GLY A 333 -0.07 3.99 -10.16
CA GLY A 333 -0.09 2.54 -10.12
C GLY A 333 -1.31 1.95 -10.80
N ILE A 334 -1.10 0.93 -11.64
CA ILE A 334 -2.15 0.19 -12.33
C ILE A 334 -1.95 -1.30 -12.09
N PRO A 335 -2.94 -2.01 -11.49
CA PRO A 335 -2.85 -3.45 -11.34
C PRO A 335 -2.89 -4.16 -12.70
N LEU A 336 -1.85 -4.95 -12.98
CA LEU A 336 -1.66 -5.71 -14.22
C LEU A 336 -2.31 -7.09 -14.13
N VAL A 337 -2.15 -7.77 -12.98
CA VAL A 337 -2.73 -9.07 -12.70
C VAL A 337 -3.41 -9.03 -11.32
N ARG A 338 -4.53 -9.70 -11.19
CA ARG A 338 -5.29 -9.83 -9.93
C ARG A 338 -5.86 -11.24 -9.83
N ASP A 339 -5.65 -11.87 -8.70
CA ASP A 339 -6.30 -13.11 -8.27
C ASP A 339 -6.80 -12.88 -6.84
N LEU A 340 -8.08 -12.50 -6.72
CA LEU A 340 -8.66 -12.01 -5.45
C LEU A 340 -9.44 -13.14 -4.77
N ASN A 341 -9.27 -13.30 -3.47
CA ASN A 341 -10.05 -14.27 -2.71
C ASN A 341 -11.53 -13.86 -2.63
N GLY A 342 -12.44 -14.74 -3.03
CA GLY A 342 -13.87 -14.46 -2.97
C GLY A 342 -14.31 -13.27 -3.82
N LEU A 343 -15.49 -12.71 -3.53
CA LEU A 343 -16.10 -11.62 -4.30
C LEU A 343 -15.69 -10.25 -3.75
N GLN A 344 -14.86 -9.51 -4.51
CA GLN A 344 -14.33 -8.21 -4.11
C GLN A 344 -14.46 -7.17 -5.22
N LEU A 345 -14.47 -5.87 -4.83
CA LEU A 345 -14.17 -4.79 -5.76
C LEU A 345 -12.71 -4.87 -6.19
N GLN A 346 -12.46 -4.71 -7.50
CA GLN A 346 -11.09 -4.66 -8.01
C GLN A 346 -10.55 -3.22 -7.98
N GLN A 347 -9.33 -3.04 -7.51
CA GLN A 347 -8.63 -1.77 -7.67
C GLN A 347 -8.44 -1.45 -9.15
N ARG A 348 -8.76 -0.23 -9.58
CA ARG A 348 -8.58 0.26 -10.95
C ARG A 348 -7.23 0.96 -11.11
N TYR A 349 -6.93 1.89 -10.20
CA TYR A 349 -5.65 2.56 -10.13
C TYR A 349 -5.35 3.05 -8.72
N SER A 350 -4.13 3.50 -8.50
CA SER A 350 -3.72 4.26 -7.33
C SER A 350 -2.80 5.42 -7.74
N LEU A 351 -2.87 6.51 -7.00
CA LEU A 351 -2.02 7.68 -7.17
C LEU A 351 -1.35 8.00 -5.84
N ASN A 352 -0.03 8.18 -5.88
CA ASN A 352 0.76 8.60 -4.74
C ASN A 352 1.40 9.95 -5.04
N VAL A 353 1.22 10.92 -4.17
CA VAL A 353 1.91 12.22 -4.21
C VAL A 353 2.61 12.41 -2.88
N GLY A 354 3.89 12.68 -2.89
CA GLY A 354 4.65 12.80 -1.66
C GLY A 354 5.61 13.98 -1.67
N TYR A 355 5.76 14.57 -0.51
CA TYR A 355 6.71 15.61 -0.21
C TYR A 355 7.59 15.19 0.95
N GLN A 356 8.89 15.44 0.84
CA GLN A 356 9.88 15.13 1.86
C GLN A 356 10.82 16.33 2.05
N TYR A 357 11.27 16.53 3.28
CA TYR A 357 12.26 17.53 3.65
C TYR A 357 13.27 16.93 4.60
N SER A 358 14.54 16.89 4.18
CA SER A 358 15.68 16.39 4.96
C SER A 358 16.58 17.55 5.39
N PHE A 359 17.01 17.57 6.67
CA PHE A 359 17.81 18.64 7.27
C PHE A 359 18.71 18.15 8.40
#